data_831a51124850be65442fa3a2442a008d
#
_entry.id   831a51124850be65442fa3a2442a008d
#
_cell.length_a   1.000
_cell.length_b   1.000
_cell.length_c   1.000
_cell.angle_alpha   90.00
_cell.angle_beta   90.00
_cell.angle_gamma   90.00
#
_symmetry.space_group_name_H-M   'P 1'
#
loop_
_entity.id
_entity.type
_entity.pdbx_description
1 polymer ?
#
loop_
_entity_poly.entity_id
_entity_poly.type
_entity_poly.pdbx_seq_one_letter_code
_entity_poly.pdbx_strand_id
1 'polypeptide(L)'
;MKKIIWISSYPKSGNTWIRYFLSNYFFNKKKEESSFGILNKIDKFPPNKYLENIVDKKFLEKNPFNISKYWEKVQSEIVKSDNEYIFLKNHNALLTIEGNDFTNEIYSLGAIYLVRDPRDVVVSYSNFLRNLDINQTINRVTNKNLICHISKKNSLDIEILGSWKLNYISWRDGVKKIPKIIIRYEDLIYNTFETKLKIINFLSKLLYCKVDIDQLNFSISQSDFNRLKNIENIHGFHKNENNFFNSGKTKQWTQILSKEQIAIIENEFKEEMLELGYINL
;
A
#
# COMPACT_ATOMS: atom_id res chain seq x y z
N MET A 1 9.01 21.55 -10.43
CA MET A 1 9.58 20.27 -9.92
C MET A 1 8.48 19.24 -9.87
N LYS A 2 8.70 18.06 -10.40
CA LYS A 2 7.75 16.94 -10.31
C LYS A 2 7.66 16.48 -8.87
N LYS A 3 6.52 15.90 -8.49
CA LYS A 3 6.28 15.43 -7.11
C LYS A 3 5.69 14.03 -7.12
N ILE A 4 5.88 13.34 -6.03
CA ILE A 4 5.46 11.94 -5.83
C ILE A 4 3.97 11.88 -5.45
N ILE A 5 3.25 10.95 -6.05
CA ILE A 5 1.92 10.52 -5.62
C ILE A 5 2.08 9.16 -4.92
N TRP A 6 1.74 9.11 -3.65
CA TRP A 6 1.88 7.92 -2.84
C TRP A 6 0.66 7.00 -2.97
N ILE A 7 0.91 5.71 -3.14
CA ILE A 7 -0.08 4.65 -2.97
C ILE A 7 0.30 3.89 -1.70
N SER A 8 -0.27 4.33 -0.60
CA SER A 8 0.11 3.88 0.73
C SER A 8 -0.94 2.99 1.36
N SER A 9 -0.51 2.05 2.17
CA SER A 9 -1.40 1.16 2.92
C SER A 9 -0.63 0.38 3.96
N TYR A 10 -1.32 -0.10 4.99
CA TYR A 10 -0.81 -1.26 5.72
C TYR A 10 -0.75 -2.49 4.78
N PRO A 11 0.17 -3.45 4.96
CA PRO A 11 0.21 -4.65 4.13
C PRO A 11 -1.14 -5.37 4.07
N LYS A 12 -1.45 -6.00 2.93
CA LYS A 12 -2.68 -6.79 2.70
C LYS A 12 -3.99 -5.99 2.61
N SER A 13 -3.90 -4.67 2.40
CA SER A 13 -5.06 -3.76 2.26
C SER A 13 -5.42 -3.41 0.80
N GLY A 14 -4.96 -4.19 -0.21
CA GLY A 14 -5.35 -4.00 -1.60
C GLY A 14 -4.40 -3.13 -2.45
N ASN A 15 -3.20 -2.80 -1.95
CA ASN A 15 -2.23 -1.96 -2.64
C ASN A 15 -1.92 -2.44 -4.07
N THR A 16 -1.62 -3.73 -4.27
CA THR A 16 -1.33 -4.29 -5.60
C THR A 16 -2.51 -4.15 -6.56
N TRP A 17 -3.73 -4.31 -6.07
CA TRP A 17 -4.94 -4.16 -6.88
C TRP A 17 -5.10 -2.74 -7.42
N ILE A 18 -4.96 -1.74 -6.54
CA ILE A 18 -5.04 -0.32 -6.94
C ILE A 18 -3.85 0.06 -7.82
N ARG A 19 -2.65 -0.43 -7.56
CA ARG A 19 -1.49 -0.20 -8.44
C ARG A 19 -1.78 -0.71 -9.85
N TYR A 20 -2.35 -1.91 -9.98
CA TYR A 20 -2.69 -2.48 -11.28
C TYR A 20 -3.72 -1.62 -12.02
N PHE A 21 -4.76 -1.17 -11.32
CA PHE A 21 -5.76 -0.26 -11.85
C PHE A 21 -5.14 1.07 -12.31
N LEU A 22 -4.36 1.73 -11.47
CA LEU A 22 -3.72 3.01 -11.77
C LEU A 22 -2.67 2.86 -12.88
N SER A 23 -1.92 1.77 -12.91
CA SER A 23 -0.98 1.49 -13.98
C SER A 23 -1.67 1.39 -15.34
N ASN A 24 -2.84 0.74 -15.40
CA ASN A 24 -3.65 0.70 -16.62
C ASN A 24 -4.22 2.08 -16.99
N TYR A 25 -4.68 2.85 -16.02
CA TYR A 25 -5.26 4.17 -16.28
C TYR A 25 -4.23 5.17 -16.80
N PHE A 26 -3.07 5.27 -16.17
CA PHE A 26 -2.07 6.30 -16.50
C PHE A 26 -1.07 5.88 -17.57
N PHE A 27 -0.75 4.59 -17.69
CA PHE A 27 0.36 4.13 -18.52
C PHE A 27 -0.04 3.16 -19.65
N ASN A 28 -1.30 2.71 -19.74
CA ASN A 28 -1.81 1.87 -20.82
C ASN A 28 -2.75 2.65 -21.76
N LYS A 29 -2.22 3.67 -22.41
CA LYS A 29 -3.01 4.56 -23.28
C LYS A 29 -3.51 3.88 -24.56
N LYS A 30 -2.82 2.84 -25.03
CA LYS A 30 -3.25 2.04 -26.20
C LYS A 30 -4.40 1.09 -25.90
N LYS A 31 -4.78 0.95 -24.64
CA LYS A 31 -5.83 0.01 -24.16
C LYS A 31 -5.56 -1.45 -24.59
N GLU A 32 -4.30 -1.85 -24.55
CA GLU A 32 -3.89 -3.24 -24.82
C GLU A 32 -4.12 -4.11 -23.56
N GLU A 33 -4.36 -5.41 -23.76
CA GLU A 33 -4.41 -6.34 -22.64
C GLU A 33 -3.13 -6.27 -21.81
N SER A 34 -3.27 -6.17 -20.50
CA SER A 34 -2.11 -6.01 -19.62
C SER A 34 -1.84 -7.27 -18.80
N SER A 35 -0.57 -7.58 -18.65
CA SER A 35 -0.04 -8.58 -17.70
C SER A 35 0.42 -7.90 -16.41
N PHE A 36 0.92 -8.69 -15.44
CA PHE A 36 1.52 -8.11 -14.22
C PHE A 36 2.77 -7.26 -14.48
N GLY A 37 3.39 -7.34 -15.65
CA GLY A 37 4.50 -6.47 -16.04
C GLY A 37 4.17 -4.97 -15.99
N ILE A 38 2.88 -4.61 -16.13
CA ILE A 38 2.45 -3.21 -16.02
C ILE A 38 2.67 -2.61 -14.62
N LEU A 39 2.75 -3.43 -13.58
CA LEU A 39 3.06 -3.00 -12.21
C LEU A 39 4.44 -2.36 -12.08
N ASN A 40 5.36 -2.65 -13.01
CA ASN A 40 6.69 -2.03 -13.05
C ASN A 40 6.65 -0.53 -13.40
N LYS A 41 5.49 -0.01 -13.82
CA LYS A 41 5.27 1.44 -14.01
C LYS A 41 5.11 2.20 -12.69
N ILE A 42 4.82 1.50 -11.61
CA ILE A 42 4.69 2.07 -10.26
C ILE A 42 5.61 1.29 -9.33
N ASP A 43 6.79 1.84 -9.09
CA ASP A 43 7.80 1.22 -8.23
C ASP A 43 7.38 1.24 -6.75
N LYS A 44 8.01 0.37 -5.94
CA LYS A 44 7.94 0.49 -4.49
C LYS A 44 8.93 1.55 -3.99
N PHE A 45 8.62 2.15 -2.85
CA PHE A 45 9.54 3.03 -2.13
C PHE A 45 10.16 2.29 -0.92
N PRO A 46 11.45 2.44 -0.68
CA PRO A 46 12.44 3.06 -1.55
C PRO A 46 12.86 2.12 -2.70
N PRO A 47 13.02 2.63 -3.93
CA PRO A 47 13.52 1.80 -5.04
C PRO A 47 15.00 1.48 -4.84
N ASN A 48 15.41 0.22 -4.98
CA ASN A 48 16.78 -0.24 -4.75
C ASN A 48 17.83 0.56 -5.53
N LYS A 49 17.54 0.88 -6.80
CA LYS A 49 18.46 1.64 -7.68
C LYS A 49 18.93 2.98 -7.09
N TYR A 50 18.11 3.60 -6.22
CA TYR A 50 18.50 4.85 -5.55
C TYR A 50 19.20 4.61 -4.21
N LEU A 51 18.96 3.45 -3.57
CA LEU A 51 19.57 3.13 -2.28
C LEU A 51 21.00 2.58 -2.41
N GLU A 52 21.26 1.76 -3.44
CA GLU A 52 22.50 1.01 -3.59
C GLU A 52 23.77 1.90 -3.54
N ASN A 53 23.63 3.13 -4.06
CA ASN A 53 24.77 4.07 -4.15
C ASN A 53 24.87 5.06 -2.98
N ILE A 54 23.87 5.14 -2.10
CA ILE A 54 23.80 6.18 -1.06
C ILE A 54 23.72 5.63 0.36
N VAL A 55 23.44 4.33 0.51
CA VAL A 55 23.18 3.73 1.82
C VAL A 55 24.37 2.92 2.29
N ASP A 56 24.85 3.20 3.50
CA ASP A 56 25.76 2.33 4.22
C ASP A 56 24.98 1.14 4.81
N LYS A 57 25.18 -0.05 4.21
CA LYS A 57 24.52 -1.29 4.63
C LYS A 57 24.83 -1.65 6.08
N LYS A 58 26.08 -1.50 6.51
CA LYS A 58 26.51 -1.79 7.90
C LYS A 58 25.81 -0.88 8.90
N PHE A 59 25.52 0.37 8.49
CA PHE A 59 24.80 1.31 9.32
C PHE A 59 23.32 0.91 9.50
N LEU A 60 22.67 0.36 8.45
CA LEU A 60 21.32 -0.17 8.54
C LEU A 60 21.25 -1.49 9.33
N GLU A 61 22.26 -2.35 9.23
CA GLU A 61 22.32 -3.61 9.98
C GLU A 61 22.37 -3.36 11.49
N LYS A 62 23.06 -2.30 11.93
CA LYS A 62 23.11 -1.91 13.35
C LYS A 62 21.77 -1.45 13.88
N ASN A 63 21.03 -0.67 13.10
CA ASN A 63 19.71 -0.19 13.45
C ASN A 63 18.89 0.07 12.18
N PRO A 64 17.87 -0.76 11.86
CA PRO A 64 17.05 -0.61 10.67
C PRO A 64 16.29 0.73 10.60
N PHE A 65 16.01 1.40 11.73
CA PHE A 65 15.41 2.72 11.74
C PHE A 65 16.27 3.80 11.07
N ASN A 66 17.57 3.57 10.94
CA ASN A 66 18.49 4.45 10.23
C ASN A 66 18.12 4.65 8.75
N ILE A 67 17.24 3.82 8.17
CA ILE A 67 16.70 4.03 6.81
C ILE A 67 16.02 5.40 6.68
N SER A 68 15.48 5.93 7.77
CA SER A 68 14.83 7.25 7.79
C SER A 68 15.77 8.37 7.35
N LYS A 69 17.06 8.29 7.62
CA LYS A 69 18.08 9.28 7.25
C LYS A 69 18.29 9.41 5.73
N TYR A 70 17.79 8.43 4.97
CA TYR A 70 17.92 8.40 3.51
C TYR A 70 16.62 8.74 2.78
N TRP A 71 15.47 8.83 3.48
CA TRP A 71 14.16 9.05 2.85
C TRP A 71 14.12 10.30 1.98
N GLU A 72 14.54 11.43 2.52
CA GLU A 72 14.53 12.70 1.80
C GLU A 72 15.49 12.68 0.60
N LYS A 73 16.70 12.17 0.79
CA LYS A 73 17.70 12.07 -0.27
C LYS A 73 17.21 11.20 -1.43
N VAL A 74 16.60 10.05 -1.13
CA VAL A 74 16.02 9.17 -2.16
C VAL A 74 14.89 9.89 -2.91
N GLN A 75 14.00 10.58 -2.21
CA GLN A 75 12.92 11.32 -2.84
C GLN A 75 13.44 12.46 -3.71
N SER A 76 14.46 13.18 -3.27
CA SER A 76 15.09 14.25 -4.05
C SER A 76 15.67 13.75 -5.38
N GLU A 77 16.20 12.53 -5.42
CA GLU A 77 16.69 11.92 -6.66
C GLU A 77 15.52 11.43 -7.55
N ILE A 78 14.49 10.84 -6.96
CA ILE A 78 13.32 10.35 -7.70
C ILE A 78 12.61 11.49 -8.47
N VAL A 79 12.44 12.66 -7.85
CA VAL A 79 11.71 13.78 -8.45
C VAL A 79 12.47 14.47 -9.62
N LYS A 80 13.74 14.12 -9.82
CA LYS A 80 14.54 14.54 -10.97
C LYS A 80 14.26 13.71 -12.24
N SER A 81 13.50 12.60 -12.10
CA SER A 81 13.22 11.70 -13.25
C SER A 81 12.38 12.39 -14.34
N ASP A 82 12.52 11.92 -15.58
CA ASP A 82 11.76 12.44 -16.74
C ASP A 82 10.34 11.88 -16.86
N ASN A 83 9.93 11.00 -15.95
CA ASN A 83 8.59 10.40 -15.97
C ASN A 83 7.50 11.47 -15.91
N GLU A 84 6.45 11.33 -16.74
CA GLU A 84 5.29 12.24 -16.74
C GLU A 84 4.60 12.26 -15.36
N TYR A 85 4.41 11.07 -14.77
CA TYR A 85 3.85 10.87 -13.44
C TYR A 85 4.80 10.06 -12.58
N ILE A 86 4.89 10.40 -11.30
CA ILE A 86 5.70 9.68 -10.32
C ILE A 86 4.78 9.09 -9.27
N PHE A 87 4.37 7.85 -9.48
CA PHE A 87 3.64 7.08 -8.48
C PHE A 87 4.59 6.13 -7.76
N LEU A 88 4.46 6.04 -6.44
CA LEU A 88 5.23 5.09 -5.64
C LEU A 88 4.33 4.32 -4.68
N LYS A 89 4.49 2.99 -4.68
CA LYS A 89 3.90 2.10 -3.68
C LYS A 89 4.68 2.18 -2.37
N ASN A 90 3.95 2.24 -1.26
CA ASN A 90 4.54 2.36 0.05
C ASN A 90 3.73 1.61 1.13
N HIS A 91 4.44 1.06 2.13
CA HIS A 91 3.83 0.54 3.37
C HIS A 91 4.37 1.23 4.62
N ASN A 92 5.37 2.13 4.52
CA ASN A 92 5.83 2.88 5.67
C ASN A 92 4.68 3.70 6.28
N ALA A 93 4.65 3.78 7.60
CA ALA A 93 3.88 4.79 8.29
C ALA A 93 4.46 6.19 7.97
N LEU A 94 3.61 7.21 7.97
CA LEU A 94 3.99 8.60 7.75
C LEU A 94 4.51 9.20 9.06
N LEU A 95 5.75 8.90 9.40
CA LEU A 95 6.38 9.24 10.69
C LEU A 95 7.58 10.14 10.50
N THR A 96 7.91 10.85 11.58
CA THR A 96 9.21 11.50 11.78
C THR A 96 10.04 10.62 12.72
N ILE A 97 11.25 10.21 12.31
CA ILE A 97 12.14 9.37 13.09
C ILE A 97 13.48 10.07 13.22
N GLU A 98 13.90 10.34 14.45
CA GLU A 98 15.14 11.09 14.75
C GLU A 98 15.26 12.39 13.95
N GLY A 99 14.15 13.12 13.79
CA GLY A 99 14.10 14.38 13.03
C GLY A 99 14.02 14.21 11.51
N ASN A 100 13.95 12.98 10.98
CA ASN A 100 13.80 12.72 9.56
C ASN A 100 12.34 12.37 9.24
N ASP A 101 11.67 13.24 8.49
CA ASP A 101 10.31 13.01 8.03
C ASP A 101 10.28 11.94 6.93
N PHE A 102 9.25 11.06 6.97
CA PHE A 102 9.06 10.12 5.87
C PHE A 102 8.94 10.84 4.53
N THR A 103 8.16 11.90 4.48
CA THR A 103 8.02 12.80 3.32
C THR A 103 7.40 14.13 3.75
N ASN A 104 7.46 15.12 2.86
CA ASN A 104 6.92 16.46 3.05
C ASN A 104 6.29 17.01 1.76
N GLU A 105 5.73 18.23 1.82
CA GLU A 105 5.09 18.88 0.69
C GLU A 105 6.04 19.29 -0.44
N ILE A 106 7.35 19.26 -0.23
CA ILE A 106 8.36 19.57 -1.28
C ILE A 106 8.37 18.42 -2.29
N TYR A 107 8.37 17.18 -1.81
CA TYR A 107 8.49 15.98 -2.64
C TYR A 107 7.15 15.31 -2.96
N SER A 108 6.10 15.56 -2.18
CA SER A 108 4.80 14.89 -2.31
C SER A 108 3.75 15.79 -2.94
N LEU A 109 3.07 15.29 -3.97
CA LEU A 109 1.90 15.91 -4.58
C LEU A 109 0.61 15.52 -3.86
N GLY A 110 0.49 14.28 -3.44
CA GLY A 110 -0.67 13.74 -2.76
C GLY A 110 -0.51 12.26 -2.41
N ALA A 111 -1.51 11.70 -1.74
CA ALA A 111 -1.52 10.31 -1.36
C ALA A 111 -2.91 9.66 -1.46
N ILE A 112 -2.92 8.41 -1.90
CA ILE A 112 -4.04 7.49 -1.78
C ILE A 112 -3.66 6.52 -0.67
N TYR A 113 -4.41 6.53 0.44
CA TYR A 113 -4.21 5.58 1.53
C TYR A 113 -5.32 4.53 1.52
N LEU A 114 -4.92 3.27 1.42
CA LEU A 114 -5.83 2.13 1.44
C LEU A 114 -5.87 1.53 2.84
N VAL A 115 -7.07 1.43 3.40
CA VAL A 115 -7.33 0.80 4.69
C VAL A 115 -8.24 -0.41 4.50
N ARG A 116 -8.09 -1.42 5.33
CA ARG A 116 -8.90 -2.64 5.36
C ARG A 116 -9.20 -3.03 6.80
N ASP A 117 -10.33 -3.69 7.03
CA ASP A 117 -10.68 -4.27 8.33
C ASP A 117 -9.48 -5.03 8.91
N PRO A 118 -8.95 -4.64 10.09
CA PRO A 118 -7.75 -5.24 10.66
C PRO A 118 -7.90 -6.74 10.95
N ARG A 119 -9.12 -7.23 11.17
CA ARG A 119 -9.42 -8.65 11.34
C ARG A 119 -9.16 -9.42 10.04
N ASP A 120 -9.59 -8.86 8.88
CA ASP A 120 -9.29 -9.42 7.55
C ASP A 120 -7.82 -9.22 7.16
N VAL A 121 -7.17 -8.16 7.63
CA VAL A 121 -5.72 -7.97 7.47
C VAL A 121 -4.97 -9.10 8.16
N VAL A 122 -5.30 -9.44 9.40
CA VAL A 122 -4.68 -10.55 10.15
C VAL A 122 -4.81 -11.86 9.37
N VAL A 123 -6.02 -12.22 8.93
CA VAL A 123 -6.26 -13.45 8.15
C VAL A 123 -5.43 -13.46 6.85
N SER A 124 -5.47 -12.36 6.10
CA SER A 124 -4.74 -12.27 4.83
C SER A 124 -3.22 -12.26 5.01
N TYR A 125 -2.74 -11.70 6.13
CA TYR A 125 -1.30 -11.61 6.38
C TYR A 125 -0.74 -12.94 6.88
N SER A 126 -1.47 -13.68 7.74
CA SER A 126 -1.11 -15.04 8.16
C SER A 126 -1.00 -15.96 6.94
N ASN A 127 -1.99 -15.95 6.05
CA ASN A 127 -1.95 -16.73 4.80
C ASN A 127 -0.75 -16.37 3.91
N PHE A 128 -0.32 -15.12 3.90
CA PHE A 128 0.82 -14.67 3.11
C PHE A 128 2.16 -15.06 3.73
N LEU A 129 2.29 -14.93 5.06
CA LEU A 129 3.54 -15.17 5.77
C LEU A 129 3.83 -16.65 6.01
N ARG A 130 2.82 -17.53 5.96
CA ARG A 130 2.87 -19.01 6.09
C ARG A 130 3.59 -19.56 7.33
N ASN A 131 4.60 -18.89 7.81
CA ASN A 131 5.42 -19.27 8.95
C ASN A 131 4.91 -18.66 10.26
N LEU A 132 3.82 -17.91 10.23
CA LEU A 132 3.19 -17.32 11.40
C LEU A 132 1.75 -17.83 11.53
N ASP A 133 1.40 -18.30 12.71
CA ASP A 133 0.01 -18.56 13.07
C ASP A 133 -0.78 -17.25 13.27
N ILE A 134 -2.09 -17.37 13.52
CA ILE A 134 -2.97 -16.22 13.71
C ILE A 134 -2.53 -15.37 14.91
N ASN A 135 -2.17 -15.97 16.05
CA ASN A 135 -1.78 -15.22 17.25
C ASN A 135 -0.47 -14.45 17.03
N GLN A 136 0.50 -15.07 16.39
CA GLN A 136 1.74 -14.41 16.00
C GLN A 136 1.49 -13.26 15.01
N THR A 137 0.52 -13.44 14.11
CA THR A 137 0.13 -12.39 13.16
C THR A 137 -0.62 -11.25 13.87
N ILE A 138 -1.46 -11.52 14.85
CA ILE A 138 -2.08 -10.50 15.70
C ILE A 138 -0.99 -9.68 16.40
N ASN A 139 -0.04 -10.35 17.07
CA ASN A 139 1.08 -9.68 17.73
C ASN A 139 1.89 -8.81 16.76
N ARG A 140 2.03 -9.24 15.51
CA ARG A 140 2.69 -8.45 14.46
C ARG A 140 1.89 -7.21 14.08
N VAL A 141 0.57 -7.35 13.87
CA VAL A 141 -0.31 -6.26 13.43
C VAL A 141 -0.51 -5.21 14.53
N THR A 142 -0.41 -5.60 15.80
CA THR A 142 -0.49 -4.71 16.97
C THR A 142 0.86 -4.09 17.36
N ASN A 143 1.98 -4.55 16.80
CA ASN A 143 3.32 -4.08 17.17
C ASN A 143 3.59 -2.66 16.62
N LYS A 144 3.68 -1.67 17.53
CA LYS A 144 3.94 -0.26 17.19
C LYS A 144 5.33 -0.03 16.59
N ASN A 145 6.28 -0.91 16.85
CA ASN A 145 7.67 -0.82 16.36
C ASN A 145 7.95 -1.79 15.20
N LEU A 146 6.91 -2.21 14.48
CA LEU A 146 7.07 -3.19 13.41
C LEU A 146 7.88 -2.64 12.25
N ILE A 147 8.97 -3.34 11.93
CA ILE A 147 9.78 -3.13 10.74
C ILE A 147 9.68 -4.38 9.88
N CYS A 148 9.50 -4.19 8.58
CA CYS A 148 9.55 -5.26 7.60
C CYS A 148 10.80 -5.17 6.74
N HIS A 149 11.48 -6.30 6.62
CA HIS A 149 12.46 -6.54 5.57
C HIS A 149 11.76 -7.33 4.46
N ILE A 150 11.60 -6.74 3.28
CA ILE A 150 10.85 -7.38 2.18
C ILE A 150 11.66 -8.51 1.54
N SER A 151 12.99 -8.44 1.60
CA SER A 151 13.89 -9.47 1.11
C SER A 151 15.02 -9.76 2.10
N LYS A 152 15.16 -11.03 2.48
CA LYS A 152 16.30 -11.48 3.30
C LYS A 152 17.66 -11.32 2.60
N LYS A 153 17.67 -11.23 1.27
CA LYS A 153 18.89 -11.07 0.45
C LYS A 153 19.31 -9.62 0.26
N ASN A 154 18.43 -8.67 0.53
CA ASN A 154 18.69 -7.24 0.35
C ASN A 154 18.30 -6.48 1.60
N SER A 155 19.27 -6.16 2.44
CA SER A 155 19.08 -5.40 3.68
C SER A 155 18.55 -3.98 3.47
N LEU A 156 18.47 -3.51 2.20
CA LEU A 156 17.97 -2.19 1.86
C LEU A 156 16.44 -2.13 1.73
N ASP A 157 15.75 -3.28 1.62
CA ASP A 157 14.30 -3.37 1.52
C ASP A 157 13.62 -3.22 2.88
N ILE A 158 13.82 -2.09 3.56
CA ILE A 158 13.28 -1.81 4.89
C ILE A 158 12.07 -0.92 4.77
N GLU A 159 10.94 -1.36 5.34
CA GLU A 159 9.73 -0.55 5.53
C GLU A 159 9.39 -0.47 7.02
N ILE A 160 9.20 0.74 7.56
CA ILE A 160 8.81 0.99 8.95
C ILE A 160 7.28 1.11 8.98
N LEU A 161 6.64 0.04 9.40
CA LEU A 161 5.19 -0.12 9.32
C LEU A 161 4.47 0.44 10.56
N GLY A 162 5.02 0.19 11.74
CA GLY A 162 4.28 0.32 12.99
C GLY A 162 3.12 -0.67 13.09
N SER A 163 2.22 -0.47 14.04
CA SER A 163 0.95 -1.21 14.10
C SER A 163 -0.02 -0.77 13.00
N TRP A 164 -1.07 -1.56 12.75
CA TRP A 164 -2.14 -1.17 11.83
C TRP A 164 -2.73 0.21 12.20
N LYS A 165 -3.02 0.44 13.48
CA LYS A 165 -3.51 1.71 14.02
C LYS A 165 -2.51 2.84 13.77
N LEU A 166 -1.24 2.68 14.16
CA LEU A 166 -0.22 3.71 13.98
C LEU A 166 -0.05 4.07 12.51
N ASN A 167 0.01 3.07 11.62
CA ASN A 167 0.12 3.29 10.18
C ASN A 167 -1.07 4.09 9.64
N TYR A 168 -2.30 3.69 10.00
CA TYR A 168 -3.51 4.40 9.58
C TYR A 168 -3.54 5.85 10.07
N ILE A 169 -3.37 6.07 11.38
CA ILE A 169 -3.42 7.41 11.99
C ILE A 169 -2.32 8.31 11.39
N SER A 170 -1.12 7.77 11.19
CA SER A 170 -0.01 8.56 10.64
C SER A 170 -0.34 9.13 9.25
N TRP A 171 -1.01 8.37 8.40
CA TRP A 171 -1.46 8.85 7.10
C TRP A 171 -2.71 9.71 7.18
N ARG A 172 -3.65 9.40 8.08
CA ARG A 172 -4.87 10.21 8.29
C ARG A 172 -4.52 11.62 8.74
N ASP A 173 -3.71 11.74 9.77
CA ASP A 173 -3.46 13.00 10.49
C ASP A 173 -2.14 13.68 10.11
N GLY A 174 -1.16 12.91 9.60
CA GLY A 174 0.18 13.42 9.29
C GLY A 174 0.20 14.39 8.11
N VAL A 175 1.19 15.25 8.06
CA VAL A 175 1.49 16.31 7.07
C VAL A 175 0.25 16.89 6.37
N LYS A 176 -0.41 17.84 7.02
CA LYS A 176 -1.68 18.45 6.56
C LYS A 176 -1.61 19.08 5.16
N LYS A 177 -0.44 19.52 4.73
CA LYS A 177 -0.22 20.15 3.43
C LYS A 177 -0.18 19.15 2.26
N ILE A 178 -0.10 17.85 2.52
CA ILE A 178 -0.18 16.83 1.49
C ILE A 178 -1.64 16.39 1.36
N PRO A 179 -2.32 16.69 0.24
CA PRO A 179 -3.68 16.21 -0.01
C PRO A 179 -3.74 14.70 0.05
N LYS A 180 -4.75 14.15 0.75
CA LYS A 180 -4.89 12.70 0.93
C LYS A 180 -6.34 12.26 0.70
N ILE A 181 -6.50 11.06 0.17
CA ILE A 181 -7.77 10.36 0.10
C ILE A 181 -7.63 9.00 0.77
N ILE A 182 -8.55 8.69 1.69
CA ILE A 182 -8.63 7.39 2.36
C ILE A 182 -9.68 6.56 1.65
N ILE A 183 -9.32 5.34 1.26
CA ILE A 183 -10.16 4.39 0.54
C ILE A 183 -10.21 3.09 1.33
N ARG A 184 -11.40 2.63 1.68
CA ARG A 184 -11.56 1.32 2.29
C ARG A 184 -11.51 0.23 1.22
N TYR A 185 -10.85 -0.87 1.55
CA TYR A 185 -10.79 -2.05 0.68
C TYR A 185 -12.17 -2.59 0.34
N GLU A 186 -13.09 -2.54 1.30
CA GLU A 186 -14.47 -2.97 1.17
C GLU A 186 -15.22 -2.16 0.11
N ASP A 187 -14.96 -0.84 0.02
CA ASP A 187 -15.59 0.02 -0.97
C ASP A 187 -15.10 -0.30 -2.39
N LEU A 188 -13.87 -0.76 -2.55
CA LEU A 188 -13.37 -1.25 -3.84
C LEU A 188 -14.11 -2.50 -4.33
N ILE A 189 -14.65 -3.30 -3.42
CA ILE A 189 -15.40 -4.52 -3.75
C ILE A 189 -16.88 -4.20 -3.99
N TYR A 190 -17.50 -3.47 -3.06
CA TYR A 190 -18.95 -3.26 -3.09
C TYR A 190 -19.39 -2.11 -4.00
N ASN A 191 -18.53 -1.10 -4.19
CA ASN A 191 -18.79 0.11 -4.96
C ASN A 191 -17.62 0.40 -5.91
N THR A 192 -17.26 -0.60 -6.73
CA THR A 192 -16.03 -0.61 -7.54
C THR A 192 -15.89 0.61 -8.44
N PHE A 193 -16.93 0.93 -9.23
CA PHE A 193 -16.89 2.03 -10.18
C PHE A 193 -16.79 3.38 -9.46
N GLU A 194 -17.68 3.64 -8.52
CA GLU A 194 -17.76 4.90 -7.77
C GLU A 194 -16.47 5.16 -6.99
N THR A 195 -15.92 4.11 -6.37
CA THR A 195 -14.69 4.23 -5.60
C THR A 195 -13.48 4.51 -6.51
N LYS A 196 -13.37 3.82 -7.65
CA LYS A 196 -12.31 4.07 -8.62
C LYS A 196 -12.47 5.43 -9.30
N LEU A 197 -13.68 5.85 -9.62
CA LEU A 197 -13.97 7.20 -10.12
C LEU A 197 -13.59 8.28 -9.10
N LYS A 198 -13.90 8.06 -7.81
CA LYS A 198 -13.49 8.95 -6.70
C LYS A 198 -11.97 9.11 -6.63
N ILE A 199 -11.22 8.01 -6.79
CA ILE A 199 -9.75 8.04 -6.86
C ILE A 199 -9.28 8.85 -8.07
N ILE A 200 -9.83 8.60 -9.26
CA ILE A 200 -9.41 9.32 -10.47
C ILE A 200 -9.78 10.80 -10.40
N ASN A 201 -10.95 11.17 -9.87
CA ASN A 201 -11.33 12.56 -9.64
C ASN A 201 -10.35 13.28 -8.70
N PHE A 202 -9.91 12.61 -7.62
CA PHE A 202 -8.90 13.15 -6.72
C PHE A 202 -7.57 13.39 -7.44
N LEU A 203 -7.09 12.39 -8.20
CA LEU A 203 -5.84 12.50 -8.97
C LEU A 203 -5.93 13.53 -10.10
N SER A 204 -7.06 13.62 -10.79
CA SER A 204 -7.29 14.61 -11.86
C SER A 204 -7.16 16.05 -11.35
N LYS A 205 -7.66 16.32 -10.14
CA LYS A 205 -7.49 17.64 -9.49
C LYS A 205 -6.03 17.93 -9.17
N LEU A 206 -5.27 16.94 -8.68
CA LEU A 206 -3.86 17.11 -8.37
C LEU A 206 -2.99 17.28 -9.60
N LEU A 207 -3.33 16.58 -10.68
CA LEU A 207 -2.56 16.54 -11.93
C LEU A 207 -3.04 17.54 -12.98
N TYR A 208 -4.10 18.30 -12.67
CA TYR A 208 -4.71 19.26 -13.60
C TYR A 208 -5.09 18.63 -14.94
N CYS A 209 -5.59 17.38 -14.93
CA CYS A 209 -6.01 16.66 -16.12
C CYS A 209 -7.51 16.33 -16.08
N LYS A 210 -8.09 16.08 -17.26
CA LYS A 210 -9.49 15.65 -17.37
C LYS A 210 -9.62 14.15 -17.06
N VAL A 211 -10.76 13.77 -16.48
CA VAL A 211 -11.13 12.36 -16.32
C VAL A 211 -11.51 11.79 -17.68
N ASP A 212 -10.87 10.70 -18.07
CA ASP A 212 -11.22 9.90 -19.23
C ASP A 212 -12.05 8.70 -18.79
N ILE A 213 -13.35 8.73 -19.06
CA ILE A 213 -14.31 7.69 -18.65
C ILE A 213 -14.06 6.38 -19.40
N ASP A 214 -13.69 6.44 -20.68
CA ASP A 214 -13.40 5.24 -21.46
C ASP A 214 -12.13 4.54 -20.94
N GLN A 215 -11.12 5.32 -20.59
CA GLN A 215 -9.90 4.80 -19.96
C GLN A 215 -10.19 4.26 -18.55
N LEU A 216 -11.12 4.90 -17.81
CA LEU A 216 -11.56 4.42 -16.50
C LEU A 216 -12.21 3.03 -16.62
N ASN A 217 -13.20 2.90 -17.52
CA ASN A 217 -13.91 1.65 -17.75
C ASN A 217 -12.97 0.54 -18.22
N PHE A 218 -12.07 0.84 -19.15
CA PHE A 218 -11.02 -0.08 -19.57
C PHE A 218 -10.16 -0.52 -18.38
N SER A 219 -9.67 0.41 -17.57
CA SER A 219 -8.79 0.11 -16.43
C SER A 219 -9.51 -0.69 -15.33
N ILE A 220 -10.81 -0.47 -15.16
CA ILE A 220 -11.67 -1.26 -14.26
C ILE A 220 -11.73 -2.71 -14.77
N SER A 221 -12.00 -2.93 -16.06
CA SER A 221 -12.08 -4.26 -16.64
C SER A 221 -10.73 -5.01 -16.57
N GLN A 222 -9.62 -4.32 -16.85
CA GLN A 222 -8.28 -4.91 -16.73
C GLN A 222 -7.96 -5.32 -15.28
N SER A 223 -8.42 -4.56 -14.31
CA SER A 223 -8.21 -4.81 -12.88
C SER A 223 -9.34 -5.60 -12.21
N ASP A 224 -10.18 -6.30 -12.98
CA ASP A 224 -11.15 -7.23 -12.40
C ASP A 224 -10.44 -8.32 -11.60
N PHE A 225 -10.98 -8.65 -10.42
CA PHE A 225 -10.32 -9.57 -9.49
C PHE A 225 -10.19 -10.98 -10.05
N ASN A 226 -11.24 -11.49 -10.73
CA ASN A 226 -11.22 -12.82 -11.32
C ASN A 226 -10.23 -12.88 -12.48
N ARG A 227 -10.16 -11.81 -13.28
CA ARG A 227 -9.16 -11.68 -14.35
C ARG A 227 -7.74 -11.72 -13.78
N LEU A 228 -7.45 -10.96 -12.73
CA LEU A 228 -6.12 -10.97 -12.09
C LEU A 228 -5.76 -12.34 -11.52
N LYS A 229 -6.72 -13.02 -10.89
CA LYS A 229 -6.55 -14.39 -10.39
C LYS A 229 -6.25 -15.38 -11.52
N ASN A 230 -6.94 -15.26 -12.65
CA ASN A 230 -6.68 -16.09 -13.83
C ASN A 230 -5.29 -15.84 -14.44
N ILE A 231 -4.87 -14.57 -14.55
CA ILE A 231 -3.51 -14.23 -15.02
C ILE A 231 -2.45 -14.83 -14.08
N GLU A 232 -2.68 -14.75 -12.75
CA GLU A 232 -1.77 -15.35 -11.77
C GLU A 232 -1.69 -16.87 -11.90
N ASN A 233 -2.82 -17.54 -12.11
CA ASN A 233 -2.85 -18.99 -12.30
C ASN A 233 -2.09 -19.45 -13.55
N ILE A 234 -2.11 -18.65 -14.63
CA ILE A 234 -1.46 -18.97 -15.90
C ILE A 234 0.02 -18.62 -15.90
N HIS A 235 0.37 -17.43 -15.41
CA HIS A 235 1.71 -16.83 -15.56
C HIS A 235 2.49 -16.73 -14.25
N GLY A 236 1.85 -17.01 -13.11
CA GLY A 236 2.41 -16.72 -11.78
C GLY A 236 2.50 -15.20 -11.49
N PHE A 237 2.60 -14.84 -10.24
CA PHE A 237 2.83 -13.44 -9.84
C PHE A 237 4.03 -13.32 -8.90
N HIS A 238 4.14 -14.21 -7.93
CA HIS A 238 5.30 -14.38 -7.07
C HIS A 238 5.90 -15.77 -7.27
N LYS A 239 7.22 -15.89 -7.14
CA LYS A 239 7.95 -17.18 -7.20
C LYS A 239 7.54 -18.19 -6.12
N ASN A 240 6.57 -17.84 -5.28
CA ASN A 240 6.06 -18.69 -4.21
C ASN A 240 4.81 -19.42 -4.70
N GLU A 241 4.66 -20.67 -4.28
CA GLU A 241 3.61 -21.62 -4.68
C GLU A 241 2.17 -21.22 -4.33
N ASN A 242 1.91 -20.12 -3.61
CA ASN A 242 0.56 -19.66 -3.29
C ASN A 242 0.17 -18.43 -4.10
N ASN A 243 -1.07 -18.44 -4.56
CA ASN A 243 -1.67 -17.33 -5.25
C ASN A 243 -1.75 -16.10 -4.34
N PHE A 244 -1.22 -14.99 -4.83
CA PHE A 244 -1.31 -13.68 -4.16
C PHE A 244 -2.76 -13.18 -4.13
N PHE A 245 -3.49 -13.36 -5.25
CA PHE A 245 -4.93 -13.08 -5.36
C PHE A 245 -5.74 -14.27 -4.85
N ASN A 246 -5.80 -14.44 -3.52
CA ASN A 246 -6.45 -15.60 -2.91
C ASN A 246 -7.97 -15.55 -3.09
N SER A 247 -8.71 -14.88 -2.20
CA SER A 247 -10.19 -14.90 -2.21
C SER A 247 -10.82 -13.60 -2.70
N GLY A 248 -10.16 -12.45 -2.53
CA GLY A 248 -10.72 -11.13 -2.84
C GLY A 248 -11.96 -10.77 -2.01
N LYS A 249 -12.26 -11.53 -0.95
CA LYS A 249 -13.47 -11.40 -0.14
C LYS A 249 -13.21 -10.55 1.10
N THR A 250 -14.28 -9.97 1.62
CA THR A 250 -14.33 -9.32 2.93
C THR A 250 -14.94 -10.26 3.97
N LYS A 251 -14.81 -9.93 5.25
CA LYS A 251 -15.39 -10.66 6.39
C LYS A 251 -14.95 -12.15 6.47
N GLN A 252 -13.78 -12.50 5.94
CA GLN A 252 -13.23 -13.85 6.05
C GLN A 252 -12.91 -14.19 7.50
N TRP A 253 -12.60 -13.18 8.30
CA TRP A 253 -12.31 -13.29 9.72
C TRP A 253 -13.43 -13.96 10.51
N THR A 254 -14.72 -13.82 10.10
CA THR A 254 -15.86 -14.41 10.80
C THR A 254 -15.84 -15.94 10.84
N GLN A 255 -15.15 -16.57 9.91
CA GLN A 255 -15.04 -18.04 9.79
C GLN A 255 -13.68 -18.58 10.30
N ILE A 256 -12.70 -17.68 10.52
CA ILE A 256 -11.31 -18.09 10.76
C ILE A 256 -10.84 -17.71 12.17
N LEU A 257 -11.23 -16.54 12.67
CA LEU A 257 -10.77 -16.04 13.97
C LEU A 257 -11.67 -16.56 15.11
N SER A 258 -11.07 -16.90 16.23
CA SER A 258 -11.82 -17.19 17.47
C SER A 258 -12.41 -15.91 18.07
N LYS A 259 -13.38 -16.04 18.97
CA LYS A 259 -13.99 -14.91 19.69
C LYS A 259 -12.94 -14.11 20.46
N GLU A 260 -11.99 -14.79 21.09
CA GLU A 260 -10.90 -14.19 21.85
C GLU A 260 -9.97 -13.38 20.95
N GLN A 261 -9.62 -13.93 19.76
CA GLN A 261 -8.79 -13.26 18.76
C GLN A 261 -9.47 -11.99 18.21
N ILE A 262 -10.78 -12.08 17.93
CA ILE A 262 -11.59 -10.93 17.51
C ILE A 262 -11.58 -9.85 18.60
N ALA A 263 -11.83 -10.23 19.87
CA ALA A 263 -11.87 -9.29 20.99
C ALA A 263 -10.52 -8.56 21.17
N ILE A 264 -9.39 -9.26 21.02
CA ILE A 264 -8.06 -8.65 21.11
C ILE A 264 -7.89 -7.55 20.04
N ILE A 265 -8.24 -7.85 18.79
CA ILE A 265 -8.09 -6.92 17.66
C ILE A 265 -9.04 -5.72 17.83
N GLU A 266 -10.30 -5.97 18.18
CA GLU A 266 -11.31 -4.93 18.35
C GLU A 266 -11.01 -4.02 19.53
N ASN A 267 -10.50 -4.55 20.64
CA ASN A 267 -10.10 -3.73 21.80
C ASN A 267 -8.88 -2.84 21.46
N GLU A 268 -7.87 -3.39 20.77
CA GLU A 268 -6.65 -2.64 20.41
C GLU A 268 -6.94 -1.51 19.42
N PHE A 269 -7.89 -1.70 18.48
CA PHE A 269 -8.16 -0.80 17.39
C PHE A 269 -9.57 -0.18 17.43
N LYS A 270 -10.22 -0.19 18.59
CA LYS A 270 -11.64 0.16 18.76
C LYS A 270 -12.01 1.49 18.12
N GLU A 271 -11.26 2.54 18.40
CA GLU A 271 -11.56 3.90 17.94
C GLU A 271 -11.53 4.01 16.42
N GLU A 272 -10.47 3.48 15.81
CA GLU A 272 -10.30 3.54 14.36
C GLU A 272 -11.28 2.61 13.63
N MET A 273 -11.63 1.48 14.23
CA MET A 273 -12.63 0.57 13.69
C MET A 273 -14.04 1.17 13.74
N LEU A 274 -14.38 1.92 14.79
CA LEU A 274 -15.62 2.70 14.88
C LEU A 274 -15.65 3.80 13.82
N GLU A 275 -14.58 4.60 13.73
CA GLU A 275 -14.43 5.67 12.74
C GLU A 275 -14.61 5.16 11.30
N LEU A 276 -14.04 3.99 11.00
CA LEU A 276 -14.10 3.38 9.66
C LEU A 276 -15.37 2.56 9.42
N GLY A 277 -16.25 2.40 10.42
CA GLY A 277 -17.49 1.63 10.33
C GLY A 277 -17.28 0.12 10.23
N TYR A 278 -16.19 -0.41 10.81
CA TYR A 278 -15.93 -1.85 10.90
C TYR A 278 -16.63 -2.51 12.11
N ILE A 279 -16.90 -1.73 13.14
CA ILE A 279 -17.73 -2.10 14.31
C ILE A 279 -18.71 -0.97 14.63
N ASN A 280 -19.80 -1.30 15.34
CA ASN A 280 -20.77 -0.35 15.85
C ASN A 280 -20.61 -0.21 17.38
N LEU A 281 -21.11 0.92 17.93
CA LEU A 281 -21.18 1.12 19.38
C LEU A 281 -22.13 0.12 20.05
#